data_07d9a9dd85e3a650e013d0485e5bbb3d
#
_entry.id   07d9a9dd85e3a650e013d0485e5bbb3d
#
_cell.length_a   1.000
_cell.length_b   1.000
_cell.length_c   1.000
_cell.angle_alpha   90.00
_cell.angle_beta   90.00
_cell.angle_gamma   90.00
#
_symmetry.space_group_name_H-M   'P 1'
#
loop_
_entity.id
_entity.type
_entity.pdbx_description
1 polymer ?
#
loop_
_entity_poly.entity_id
_entity_poly.type
_entity_poly.pdbx_seq_one_letter_code
_entity_poly.pdbx_strand_id
1 'polypeptide(L)'
;MPRTLSVSSAAIPVVLRQAALEPVRLSGHEGVNSLFAYELFLKTPDALALSGVSSGADFDLDAFIGQEISCEIELDGSSPRQINALITDAALWGEEGRHAQYKLTLRPWLHLATLRTDCRIFQNLSVVQILDELLGGYAFPVDKRLIEHYPVRDYQTQFNESDFAFFCRLCQEWGISYHFEHSDGKHRLVLSDAMGAYGAGDALYQEIEYHAPGWKIDAEYIHSFVPQHQLTSGKYATRDYDYIRPRADLSVSRSAPRPTGQAEGEVYQWHASGAGGSHYAQPNAGTDSGADPHGEGHLLSLLRMQALRTHGARAQASGNLRGMVPGCTFQLKKHPRESANAEYLILDTRLLIEDVAEDSQNREAAADRKQQWRVQVDFTAHPVTEPLRPEPTQSKPAMVGPQVALVVGPEGQNLWTDELGRIKVQFPWDRQGQKNQHSSCWVRVSSPWAGNQLGGIQIPRIGQEVIVSFIAGDADLPICMGRVHNQVNLPPWQLPGC
;
A
#
# COMPACT_ATOMS: atom_id res chain seq x y z
N MET A 1 5.42 17.02 35.97
CA MET A 1 5.52 17.13 34.49
C MET A 1 4.23 16.62 33.93
N PRO A 2 3.73 17.20 32.86
CA PRO A 2 2.57 16.68 32.16
C PRO A 2 2.77 15.22 31.73
N ARG A 3 1.71 14.51 31.42
CA ARG A 3 1.75 13.14 30.95
C ARG A 3 2.40 13.10 29.57
N THR A 4 3.41 12.29 29.37
CA THR A 4 4.04 12.15 28.06
C THR A 4 3.10 11.54 27.02
N LEU A 5 2.13 10.72 27.45
CA LEU A 5 1.13 10.09 26.59
C LEU A 5 -0.28 10.40 27.12
N SER A 6 -1.14 10.90 26.27
CA SER A 6 -2.57 11.04 26.51
C SER A 6 -3.38 10.39 25.41
N VAL A 7 -4.62 10.00 25.72
CA VAL A 7 -5.49 9.28 24.80
C VAL A 7 -6.89 9.86 24.86
N SER A 8 -7.51 10.05 23.70
CA SER A 8 -8.89 10.49 23.56
C SER A 8 -9.64 9.65 22.53
N SER A 9 -10.83 9.19 22.89
CA SER A 9 -11.76 8.49 22.01
C SER A 9 -13.16 8.57 22.56
N ALA A 10 -14.15 8.66 21.69
CA ALA A 10 -15.54 8.54 22.07
C ALA A 10 -15.90 7.14 22.61
N ALA A 11 -15.10 6.14 22.26
CA ALA A 11 -15.28 4.76 22.74
C ALA A 11 -14.82 4.54 24.18
N ILE A 12 -13.95 5.41 24.74
CA ILE A 12 -13.51 5.28 26.12
C ILE A 12 -14.64 5.78 27.04
N PRO A 13 -15.22 4.92 27.89
CA PRO A 13 -16.29 5.32 28.76
C PRO A 13 -15.87 6.43 29.74
N VAL A 14 -16.81 7.28 30.08
CA VAL A 14 -16.64 8.32 31.12
C VAL A 14 -17.37 7.90 32.37
N VAL A 15 -16.65 7.67 33.46
CA VAL A 15 -17.20 7.32 34.78
C VAL A 15 -16.77 8.37 35.79
N LEU A 16 -17.70 8.86 36.63
CA LEU A 16 -17.46 9.93 37.58
C LEU A 16 -16.83 11.21 36.98
N ARG A 17 -17.17 11.52 35.72
CA ARG A 17 -16.65 12.66 34.93
C ARG A 17 -15.15 12.52 34.55
N GLN A 18 -14.59 11.35 34.64
CA GLN A 18 -13.22 11.05 34.22
C GLN A 18 -13.22 9.92 33.19
N ALA A 19 -12.21 9.88 32.33
CA ALA A 19 -12.00 8.75 31.45
C ALA A 19 -11.82 7.48 32.29
N ALA A 20 -12.52 6.43 31.93
CA ALA A 20 -12.48 5.17 32.67
C ALA A 20 -11.21 4.35 32.42
N LEU A 21 -10.40 4.75 31.42
CA LEU A 21 -9.15 4.11 31.05
C LEU A 21 -8.04 5.16 30.86
N GLU A 22 -6.88 4.88 31.43
CA GLU A 22 -5.66 5.70 31.32
C GLU A 22 -4.56 4.93 30.59
N PRO A 23 -3.76 5.60 29.72
CA PRO A 23 -2.69 4.94 28.97
C PRO A 23 -1.52 4.56 29.91
N VAL A 24 -1.00 3.35 29.68
CA VAL A 24 0.18 2.80 30.38
C VAL A 24 1.32 2.61 29.39
N ARG A 25 1.03 2.10 28.19
CA ARG A 25 2.02 1.78 27.20
C ARG A 25 1.44 1.94 25.79
N LEU A 26 2.24 2.50 24.91
CA LEU A 26 2.01 2.51 23.47
C LEU A 26 3.24 1.93 22.78
N SER A 27 3.06 0.89 21.98
CA SER A 27 4.14 0.31 21.20
C SER A 27 3.63 -0.05 19.80
N GLY A 28 4.45 0.14 18.79
CA GLY A 28 4.04 -0.21 17.43
C GLY A 28 5.03 0.23 16.37
N HIS A 29 4.62 0.04 15.14
CA HIS A 29 5.40 0.39 13.98
C HIS A 29 4.57 1.22 12.99
N GLU A 30 5.26 2.09 12.28
CA GLU A 30 4.73 2.90 11.19
C GLU A 30 5.81 3.04 10.11
N GLY A 31 5.41 3.11 8.83
CA GLY A 31 6.40 3.24 7.77
C GLY A 31 5.81 3.64 6.42
N VAL A 32 6.70 4.09 5.54
CA VAL A 32 6.41 4.33 4.13
C VAL A 32 6.15 2.98 3.45
N ASN A 33 5.11 2.91 2.64
CA ASN A 33 4.65 1.70 1.94
C ASN A 33 4.18 0.57 2.87
N SER A 34 3.75 0.89 4.08
CA SER A 34 3.20 -0.09 5.03
C SER A 34 2.00 0.47 5.78
N LEU A 35 1.12 -0.41 6.24
CA LEU A 35 0.08 -0.06 7.21
C LEU A 35 0.74 0.03 8.58
N PHE A 36 0.48 1.11 9.31
CA PHE A 36 0.91 1.18 10.69
C PHE A 36 0.07 0.26 11.60
N ALA A 37 0.67 -0.19 12.68
CA ALA A 37 -0.02 -0.90 13.74
C ALA A 37 0.58 -0.53 15.09
N TYR A 38 -0.27 -0.08 16.00
CA TYR A 38 0.09 0.21 17.38
C TYR A 38 -0.72 -0.64 18.34
N GLU A 39 -0.09 -1.06 19.42
CA GLU A 39 -0.72 -1.68 20.58
C GLU A 39 -0.75 -0.65 21.71
N LEU A 40 -1.94 -0.32 22.15
CA LEU A 40 -2.18 0.59 23.25
C LEU A 40 -2.68 -0.19 24.47
N PHE A 41 -1.92 -0.12 25.55
CA PHE A 41 -2.31 -0.69 26.82
C PHE A 41 -2.87 0.40 27.72
N LEU A 42 -4.03 0.13 28.27
CA LEU A 42 -4.80 1.02 29.13
C LEU A 42 -5.10 0.32 30.44
N LYS A 43 -5.21 1.08 31.53
CA LYS A 43 -5.67 0.58 32.83
C LYS A 43 -6.81 1.44 33.39
N THR A 44 -7.61 0.85 34.25
CA THR A 44 -8.59 1.60 35.04
C THR A 44 -7.88 2.50 36.06
N PRO A 45 -8.28 3.79 36.23
CA PRO A 45 -7.63 4.70 37.15
C PRO A 45 -7.91 4.35 38.64
N ASP A 46 -7.02 4.78 39.54
CA ASP A 46 -7.12 4.54 41.01
C ASP A 46 -8.48 4.98 41.58
N ALA A 47 -9.05 6.07 41.08
CA ALA A 47 -10.32 6.59 41.54
C ALA A 47 -11.47 5.60 41.34
N LEU A 48 -11.48 4.83 40.28
CA LEU A 48 -12.48 3.79 40.02
C LEU A 48 -12.22 2.54 40.84
N ALA A 49 -10.96 2.16 41.04
CA ALA A 49 -10.56 1.03 41.86
C ALA A 49 -10.98 1.19 43.36
N LEU A 50 -10.99 2.43 43.84
CA LEU A 50 -11.40 2.77 45.23
C LEU A 50 -12.89 2.84 45.44
N SER A 51 -13.70 3.06 44.39
CA SER A 51 -15.16 3.27 44.49
C SER A 51 -15.96 1.99 44.79
N GLY A 52 -15.32 0.83 44.88
CA GLY A 52 -15.99 -0.45 45.12
C GLY A 52 -16.93 -0.90 43.99
N VAL A 53 -16.93 -0.15 42.91
CA VAL A 53 -17.69 -0.49 41.70
C VAL A 53 -16.84 -1.47 40.89
N SER A 54 -17.20 -2.74 40.89
CA SER A 54 -16.55 -3.80 40.11
C SER A 54 -16.76 -3.62 38.58
N SER A 55 -17.31 -2.50 38.15
CA SER A 55 -17.70 -2.16 36.80
C SER A 55 -16.52 -1.80 35.89
N GLY A 56 -15.31 -1.65 36.40
CA GLY A 56 -14.14 -1.29 35.62
C GLY A 56 -13.57 -2.44 34.77
N ALA A 57 -14.01 -3.67 35.03
CA ALA A 57 -13.55 -4.86 34.30
C ALA A 57 -14.52 -5.38 33.22
N ASP A 58 -15.71 -4.78 33.08
CA ASP A 58 -16.78 -5.29 32.21
C ASP A 58 -17.23 -4.24 31.17
N PHE A 59 -16.26 -3.61 30.50
CA PHE A 59 -16.59 -2.77 29.35
C PHE A 59 -16.86 -3.63 28.13
N ASP A 60 -17.92 -3.29 27.39
CA ASP A 60 -18.25 -3.94 26.12
C ASP A 60 -17.12 -3.72 25.11
N LEU A 61 -16.45 -4.84 24.74
CA LEU A 61 -15.31 -4.79 23.81
C LEU A 61 -15.75 -4.40 22.40
N ASP A 62 -16.95 -4.79 21.98
CA ASP A 62 -17.48 -4.47 20.65
C ASP A 62 -17.70 -2.96 20.48
N ALA A 63 -17.98 -2.26 21.59
CA ALA A 63 -18.14 -0.80 21.56
C ALA A 63 -16.86 -0.03 21.19
N PHE A 64 -15.69 -0.64 21.32
CA PHE A 64 -14.42 -0.06 20.87
C PHE A 64 -14.17 -0.26 19.38
N ILE A 65 -14.64 -1.36 18.80
CA ILE A 65 -14.28 -1.76 17.45
C ILE A 65 -14.82 -0.80 16.40
N GLY A 66 -13.93 -0.36 15.49
CA GLY A 66 -14.27 0.57 14.41
C GLY A 66 -14.33 2.04 14.83
N GLN A 67 -14.12 2.35 16.11
CA GLN A 67 -14.12 3.73 16.60
C GLN A 67 -12.77 4.41 16.39
N GLU A 68 -12.80 5.73 16.19
CA GLU A 68 -11.60 6.57 16.09
C GLU A 68 -10.99 6.81 17.48
N ILE A 69 -9.65 6.84 17.49
CA ILE A 69 -8.86 7.11 18.68
C ILE A 69 -7.68 8.01 18.32
N SER A 70 -7.37 8.97 19.22
CA SER A 70 -6.19 9.82 19.13
C SER A 70 -5.29 9.57 20.32
N CYS A 71 -4.02 9.26 20.05
CA CYS A 71 -2.94 9.22 21.02
C CYS A 71 -2.08 10.46 20.81
N GLU A 72 -1.85 11.25 21.86
CA GLU A 72 -1.00 12.43 21.82
C GLU A 72 0.24 12.22 22.66
N ILE A 73 1.39 12.44 22.05
CA ILE A 73 2.71 12.34 22.68
C ILE A 73 3.25 13.75 22.85
N GLU A 74 3.45 14.17 24.08
CA GLU A 74 3.93 15.51 24.39
C GLU A 74 5.38 15.69 23.90
N LEU A 75 5.62 16.82 23.24
CA LEU A 75 6.93 17.26 22.80
C LEU A 75 7.34 18.52 23.56
N ASP A 76 8.62 18.63 23.94
CA ASP A 76 9.11 19.78 24.70
C ASP A 76 9.22 21.02 23.81
N GLY A 77 8.27 21.93 23.94
CA GLY A 77 8.29 23.23 23.23
C GLY A 77 7.65 23.22 21.84
N SER A 78 6.91 22.17 21.48
CA SER A 78 6.14 22.09 20.24
C SER A 78 4.72 21.56 20.50
N SER A 79 3.89 21.52 19.47
CA SER A 79 2.61 20.82 19.51
C SER A 79 2.82 19.31 19.70
N PRO A 80 1.92 18.61 20.41
CA PRO A 80 2.08 17.19 20.63
C PRO A 80 2.05 16.41 19.31
N ARG A 81 2.87 15.35 19.20
CA ARG A 81 2.77 14.37 18.13
C ARG A 81 1.46 13.61 18.27
N GLN A 82 0.67 13.56 17.21
CA GLN A 82 -0.57 12.79 17.17
C GLN A 82 -0.37 11.46 16.47
N ILE A 83 -1.03 10.42 16.97
CA ILE A 83 -1.24 9.14 16.31
C ILE A 83 -2.75 8.90 16.31
N ASN A 84 -3.37 9.12 15.17
CA ASN A 84 -4.80 8.96 14.97
C ASN A 84 -5.07 7.67 14.23
N ALA A 85 -6.03 6.86 14.68
CA ALA A 85 -6.24 5.52 14.16
C ALA A 85 -7.69 5.05 14.33
N LEU A 86 -8.00 3.90 13.74
CA LEU A 86 -9.18 3.09 14.07
C LEU A 86 -8.77 2.00 15.05
N ILE A 87 -9.63 1.74 16.03
CA ILE A 87 -9.50 0.57 16.91
C ILE A 87 -9.98 -0.64 16.13
N THR A 88 -9.10 -1.57 15.84
CA THR A 88 -9.42 -2.79 15.07
C THR A 88 -9.58 -4.03 15.94
N ASP A 89 -8.97 -4.03 17.11
CA ASP A 89 -9.06 -5.12 18.09
C ASP A 89 -9.12 -4.53 19.51
N ALA A 90 -9.89 -5.15 20.37
CA ALA A 90 -9.99 -4.81 21.79
C ALA A 90 -9.98 -6.09 22.63
N ALA A 91 -9.23 -6.09 23.71
CA ALA A 91 -9.16 -7.23 24.62
C ALA A 91 -9.08 -6.75 26.08
N LEU A 92 -9.74 -7.45 26.98
CA LEU A 92 -9.44 -7.40 28.40
C LEU A 92 -8.16 -8.21 28.59
N TRP A 93 -7.04 -7.50 28.84
CA TRP A 93 -5.71 -8.10 28.86
C TRP A 93 -5.41 -8.85 30.14
N GLY A 94 -5.94 -8.35 31.27
CA GLY A 94 -5.75 -8.94 32.59
C GLY A 94 -6.13 -8.00 33.70
N GLU A 95 -5.77 -8.41 34.91
CA GLU A 95 -5.93 -7.61 36.12
C GLU A 95 -4.57 -7.45 36.80
N GLU A 96 -4.24 -6.25 37.23
CA GLU A 96 -3.04 -5.96 38.01
C GLU A 96 -3.46 -5.30 39.33
N GLY A 97 -3.40 -6.07 40.40
CA GLY A 97 -3.89 -5.62 41.69
C GLY A 97 -5.39 -5.29 41.70
N ARG A 98 -5.74 -4.00 41.60
CA ARG A 98 -7.10 -3.51 41.55
C ARG A 98 -7.53 -2.96 40.20
N HIS A 99 -6.63 -2.99 39.24
CA HIS A 99 -6.81 -2.36 37.93
C HIS A 99 -7.11 -3.42 36.88
N ALA A 100 -8.15 -3.20 36.12
CA ALA A 100 -8.37 -3.94 34.88
C ALA A 100 -7.51 -3.33 33.77
N GLN A 101 -6.83 -4.19 33.04
CA GLN A 101 -5.98 -3.80 31.91
C GLN A 101 -6.66 -4.15 30.59
N TYR A 102 -6.66 -3.22 29.66
CA TYR A 102 -7.19 -3.37 28.31
C TYR A 102 -6.09 -3.17 27.30
N LYS A 103 -6.15 -3.96 26.23
CA LYS A 103 -5.28 -3.83 25.08
C LYS A 103 -6.11 -3.48 23.86
N LEU A 104 -5.79 -2.40 23.17
CA LEU A 104 -6.38 -1.99 21.91
C LEU A 104 -5.34 -2.06 20.80
N THR A 105 -5.73 -2.61 19.63
CA THR A 105 -4.91 -2.56 18.42
C THR A 105 -5.41 -1.44 17.53
N LEU A 106 -4.49 -0.56 17.13
CA LEU A 106 -4.77 0.66 16.40
C LEU A 106 -4.17 0.53 15.00
N ARG A 107 -4.99 0.74 13.95
CA ARG A 107 -4.57 0.65 12.56
C ARG A 107 -5.12 1.81 11.72
N PRO A 108 -4.53 2.10 10.55
CA PRO A 108 -5.08 3.11 9.64
C PRO A 108 -6.39 2.63 9.04
N TRP A 109 -7.21 3.61 8.61
CA TRP A 109 -8.45 3.31 7.90
C TRP A 109 -8.23 2.44 6.64
N LEU A 110 -7.07 2.56 5.98
CA LEU A 110 -6.72 1.75 4.81
C LEU A 110 -6.66 0.24 5.14
N HIS A 111 -6.56 -0.13 6.42
CA HIS A 111 -6.72 -1.53 6.85
C HIS A 111 -8.09 -2.10 6.46
N LEU A 112 -9.14 -1.28 6.38
CA LEU A 112 -10.47 -1.73 5.91
C LEU A 112 -10.42 -2.30 4.49
N ALA A 113 -9.48 -1.82 3.66
CA ALA A 113 -9.26 -2.33 2.31
C ALA A 113 -8.69 -3.77 2.28
N THR A 114 -8.12 -4.26 3.38
CA THR A 114 -7.70 -5.66 3.51
C THR A 114 -8.88 -6.62 3.72
N LEU A 115 -10.01 -6.09 4.18
CA LEU A 115 -11.23 -6.83 4.52
C LEU A 115 -12.24 -6.91 3.36
N ARG A 116 -11.96 -6.23 2.25
CA ARG A 116 -12.81 -6.21 1.05
C ARG A 116 -12.07 -6.88 -0.09
N THR A 117 -12.74 -7.77 -0.80
CA THR A 117 -12.23 -8.46 -1.99
C THR A 117 -13.23 -8.29 -3.12
N ASP A 118 -12.75 -8.02 -4.33
CA ASP A 118 -13.63 -7.85 -5.49
C ASP A 118 -13.00 -8.41 -6.78
N CYS A 119 -13.85 -8.47 -7.82
CA CYS A 119 -13.47 -8.68 -9.21
C CYS A 119 -14.04 -7.50 -10.02
N ARG A 120 -13.18 -6.62 -10.50
CA ARG A 120 -13.55 -5.39 -11.21
C ARG A 120 -12.67 -5.18 -12.43
N ILE A 121 -13.24 -4.57 -13.45
CA ILE A 121 -12.55 -4.18 -14.67
C ILE A 121 -12.55 -2.66 -14.78
N PHE A 122 -11.37 -2.08 -14.94
CA PHE A 122 -11.15 -0.66 -15.17
C PHE A 122 -10.67 -0.48 -16.61
N GLN A 123 -11.27 0.43 -17.35
CA GLN A 123 -10.96 0.67 -18.76
C GLN A 123 -10.75 2.14 -19.03
N ASN A 124 -9.75 2.46 -19.83
CA ASN A 124 -9.44 3.83 -20.26
C ASN A 124 -9.22 4.79 -19.07
N LEU A 125 -8.57 4.32 -18.02
CA LEU A 125 -8.25 5.07 -16.82
C LEU A 125 -6.74 5.04 -16.55
N SER A 126 -6.20 6.17 -16.07
CA SER A 126 -4.87 6.19 -15.49
C SER A 126 -4.87 5.51 -14.12
N VAL A 127 -3.69 5.09 -13.65
CA VAL A 127 -3.57 4.49 -12.31
C VAL A 127 -4.13 5.42 -11.23
N VAL A 128 -3.94 6.73 -11.34
CA VAL A 128 -4.46 7.71 -10.36
C VAL A 128 -5.98 7.71 -10.34
N GLN A 129 -6.62 7.64 -11.51
CA GLN A 129 -8.07 7.54 -11.60
C GLN A 129 -8.61 6.22 -11.03
N ILE A 130 -7.89 5.10 -11.28
CA ILE A 130 -8.26 3.80 -10.69
C ILE A 130 -8.13 3.85 -9.16
N LEU A 131 -7.06 4.47 -8.64
CA LEU A 131 -6.90 4.66 -7.20
C LEU A 131 -7.99 5.55 -6.61
N ASP A 132 -8.42 6.60 -7.32
CA ASP A 132 -9.54 7.46 -6.90
C ASP A 132 -10.86 6.68 -6.81
N GLU A 133 -11.17 5.86 -7.81
CA GLU A 133 -12.37 5.00 -7.77
C GLU A 133 -12.31 3.96 -6.66
N LEU A 134 -11.15 3.35 -6.45
CA LEU A 134 -10.94 2.33 -5.43
C LEU A 134 -11.08 2.93 -4.01
N LEU A 135 -10.36 4.03 -3.75
CA LEU A 135 -10.31 4.67 -2.44
C LEU A 135 -11.55 5.51 -2.15
N GLY A 136 -12.26 5.98 -3.18
CA GLY A 136 -13.54 6.70 -3.04
C GLY A 136 -14.65 5.91 -2.34
N GLY A 137 -14.51 4.58 -2.27
CA GLY A 137 -15.38 3.71 -1.49
C GLY A 137 -15.17 3.78 0.03
N TYR A 138 -14.12 4.50 0.48
CA TYR A 138 -13.75 4.69 1.87
C TYR A 138 -13.84 6.19 2.18
N ALA A 139 -14.68 6.61 3.12
CA ALA A 139 -14.94 8.02 3.44
C ALA A 139 -13.82 8.70 4.25
N PHE A 140 -12.56 8.52 3.84
CA PHE A 140 -11.38 9.04 4.52
C PHE A 140 -10.52 9.91 3.59
N PRO A 141 -9.74 10.86 4.15
CA PRO A 141 -8.96 11.79 3.34
C PRO A 141 -7.75 11.12 2.68
N VAL A 142 -7.56 11.45 1.40
CA VAL A 142 -6.38 11.07 0.61
C VAL A 142 -5.75 12.35 0.04
N ASP A 143 -4.44 12.52 0.27
CA ASP A 143 -3.64 13.61 -0.28
C ASP A 143 -2.73 13.05 -1.39
N LYS A 144 -2.72 13.68 -2.55
CA LYS A 144 -1.93 13.24 -3.71
C LYS A 144 -0.85 14.27 -4.01
N ARG A 145 0.40 13.93 -3.72
CA ARG A 145 1.60 14.71 -4.03
C ARG A 145 2.36 14.04 -5.18
N LEU A 146 1.66 13.88 -6.31
CA LEU A 146 2.14 13.21 -7.50
C LEU A 146 2.52 14.25 -8.55
N ILE A 147 3.72 14.16 -9.09
CA ILE A 147 4.25 15.07 -10.11
C ILE A 147 4.47 14.38 -11.47
N GLU A 148 4.55 13.05 -11.47
CA GLU A 148 4.73 12.26 -12.69
C GLU A 148 3.46 12.21 -13.53
N HIS A 149 3.63 12.01 -14.83
CA HIS A 149 2.51 11.76 -15.74
C HIS A 149 2.24 10.26 -15.82
N TYR A 150 1.00 9.87 -15.56
CA TYR A 150 0.57 8.46 -15.62
C TYR A 150 -0.26 8.22 -16.87
N PRO A 151 0.16 7.31 -17.76
CA PRO A 151 -0.58 7.03 -18.99
C PRO A 151 -1.93 6.38 -18.68
N VAL A 152 -2.89 6.62 -19.57
CA VAL A 152 -4.18 5.95 -19.54
C VAL A 152 -3.99 4.50 -19.98
N ARG A 153 -4.47 3.55 -19.16
CA ARG A 153 -4.46 2.12 -19.47
C ARG A 153 -5.75 1.73 -20.16
N ASP A 154 -5.66 0.91 -21.20
CA ASP A 154 -6.80 0.39 -21.91
C ASP A 154 -7.63 -0.58 -21.06
N TYR A 155 -6.95 -1.37 -20.23
CA TYR A 155 -7.58 -2.42 -19.45
C TYR A 155 -6.74 -2.77 -18.20
N GLN A 156 -7.37 -2.78 -17.05
CA GLN A 156 -6.76 -3.13 -15.79
C GLN A 156 -7.77 -3.91 -14.95
N THR A 157 -7.39 -5.07 -14.46
CA THR A 157 -8.31 -5.97 -13.77
C THR A 157 -7.89 -6.18 -12.32
N GLN A 158 -8.81 -5.96 -11.38
CA GLN A 158 -8.78 -6.54 -10.04
C GLN A 158 -9.45 -7.91 -10.10
N PHE A 159 -8.78 -8.96 -9.65
CA PHE A 159 -9.34 -10.32 -9.72
C PHE A 159 -9.06 -11.13 -8.45
N ASN A 160 -10.10 -11.43 -7.69
CA ASN A 160 -10.03 -12.20 -6.44
C ASN A 160 -8.91 -11.73 -5.49
N GLU A 161 -8.66 -10.44 -5.46
CA GLU A 161 -7.69 -9.82 -4.56
C GLU A 161 -8.36 -8.76 -3.69
N SER A 162 -7.80 -8.50 -2.52
CA SER A 162 -8.31 -7.43 -1.67
C SER A 162 -8.07 -6.06 -2.31
N ASP A 163 -8.92 -5.09 -1.96
CA ASP A 163 -8.71 -3.70 -2.40
C ASP A 163 -7.32 -3.19 -2.02
N PHE A 164 -6.80 -3.61 -0.85
CA PHE A 164 -5.46 -3.28 -0.41
C PHE A 164 -4.36 -3.93 -1.25
N ALA A 165 -4.49 -5.21 -1.60
CA ALA A 165 -3.52 -5.88 -2.47
C ALA A 165 -3.49 -5.26 -3.86
N PHE A 166 -4.66 -4.94 -4.41
CA PHE A 166 -4.80 -4.22 -5.69
C PHE A 166 -4.16 -2.82 -5.62
N PHE A 167 -4.47 -2.04 -4.56
CA PHE A 167 -3.85 -0.76 -4.27
C PHE A 167 -2.33 -0.86 -4.24
N CYS A 168 -1.78 -1.78 -3.45
CA CYS A 168 -0.33 -1.95 -3.30
C CYS A 168 0.36 -2.29 -4.61
N ARG A 169 -0.19 -3.24 -5.40
CA ARG A 169 0.46 -3.60 -6.66
C ARG A 169 0.42 -2.49 -7.70
N LEU A 170 -0.67 -1.70 -7.76
CA LEU A 170 -0.74 -0.52 -8.63
C LEU A 170 0.30 0.53 -8.21
N CYS A 171 0.41 0.81 -6.92
CA CYS A 171 1.42 1.73 -6.40
C CYS A 171 2.84 1.25 -6.73
N GLN A 172 3.11 -0.04 -6.53
CA GLN A 172 4.41 -0.64 -6.84
C GLN A 172 4.71 -0.68 -8.35
N GLU A 173 3.70 -0.93 -9.18
CA GLU A 173 3.82 -0.92 -10.62
C GLU A 173 4.25 0.46 -11.13
N TRP A 174 3.64 1.51 -10.61
CA TRP A 174 3.81 2.88 -11.08
C TRP A 174 4.75 3.73 -10.21
N GLY A 175 5.43 3.11 -9.24
CA GLY A 175 6.43 3.77 -8.40
C GLY A 175 5.85 4.82 -7.45
N ILE A 176 4.59 4.67 -7.06
CA ILE A 176 3.90 5.53 -6.09
C ILE A 176 4.15 4.98 -4.70
N SER A 177 4.77 5.78 -3.84
CA SER A 177 4.90 5.49 -2.41
C SER A 177 3.72 6.07 -1.63
N TYR A 178 3.43 5.50 -0.47
CA TYR A 178 2.41 6.03 0.42
C TYR A 178 2.86 6.03 1.89
N HIS A 179 2.33 6.94 2.66
CA HIS A 179 2.50 7.02 4.11
C HIS A 179 1.28 7.69 4.74
N PHE A 180 1.27 7.81 6.06
CA PHE A 180 0.17 8.45 6.78
C PHE A 180 0.66 9.73 7.46
N GLU A 181 -0.16 10.76 7.42
CA GLU A 181 0.03 11.99 8.20
C GLU A 181 -1.10 12.11 9.22
N HIS A 182 -0.77 12.54 10.43
CA HIS A 182 -1.69 12.66 11.54
C HIS A 182 -1.83 14.13 11.96
N SER A 183 -3.04 14.67 11.89
CA SER A 183 -3.35 16.03 12.32
C SER A 183 -4.83 16.16 12.67
N ASP A 184 -5.15 17.07 13.58
CA ASP A 184 -6.52 17.46 13.89
C ASP A 184 -7.44 16.28 14.26
N GLY A 185 -6.90 15.31 15.01
CA GLY A 185 -7.64 14.12 15.43
C GLY A 185 -7.91 13.11 14.32
N LYS A 186 -7.33 13.29 13.13
CA LYS A 186 -7.51 12.41 11.96
C LYS A 186 -6.17 11.97 11.38
N HIS A 187 -6.19 10.88 10.65
CA HIS A 187 -5.07 10.51 9.78
C HIS A 187 -5.51 10.51 8.33
N ARG A 188 -4.60 10.89 7.45
CA ARG A 188 -4.81 10.91 6.01
C ARG A 188 -3.76 10.05 5.31
N LEU A 189 -4.17 9.41 4.24
CA LEU A 189 -3.25 8.71 3.34
C LEU A 189 -2.61 9.73 2.41
N VAL A 190 -1.29 9.72 2.31
CA VAL A 190 -0.52 10.56 1.39
C VAL A 190 0.12 9.69 0.33
N LEU A 191 -0.12 10.00 -0.94
CA LEU A 191 0.53 9.36 -2.09
C LEU A 191 1.63 10.28 -2.62
N SER A 192 2.81 9.73 -2.87
CA SER A 192 3.99 10.47 -3.35
C SER A 192 4.77 9.67 -4.39
N ASP A 193 5.34 10.35 -5.37
CA ASP A 193 6.15 9.74 -6.44
C ASP A 193 7.55 10.37 -6.59
N ALA A 194 7.89 11.32 -5.73
CA ALA A 194 9.17 11.99 -5.76
C ALA A 194 9.69 12.28 -4.36
N MET A 195 11.00 12.33 -4.18
CA MET A 195 11.65 12.65 -2.91
C MET A 195 11.24 14.04 -2.39
N GLY A 196 11.04 15.02 -3.28
CA GLY A 196 10.59 16.37 -2.92
C GLY A 196 9.14 16.46 -2.40
N ALA A 197 8.35 15.39 -2.45
CA ALA A 197 7.02 15.33 -1.88
C ALA A 197 7.04 15.12 -0.35
N TYR A 198 8.17 14.65 0.20
CA TYR A 198 8.37 14.49 1.63
C TYR A 198 8.85 15.81 2.23
N GLY A 199 8.22 16.22 3.31
CA GLY A 199 8.54 17.46 4.02
C GLY A 199 9.48 17.26 5.20
N ALA A 200 10.05 18.34 5.69
CA ALA A 200 10.69 18.34 7.01
C ALA A 200 9.62 18.08 8.08
N GLY A 201 9.97 17.28 9.10
CA GLY A 201 9.13 17.07 10.27
C GLY A 201 8.97 18.33 11.12
N ASP A 202 8.50 18.16 12.35
CA ASP A 202 8.42 19.23 13.34
C ASP A 202 9.78 19.95 13.46
N ALA A 203 9.73 21.27 13.70
CA ALA A 203 10.93 22.12 13.77
C ALA A 203 11.99 21.61 14.75
N LEU A 204 11.58 20.96 15.83
CA LEU A 204 12.47 20.35 16.84
C LEU A 204 13.27 19.17 16.29
N TYR A 205 12.76 18.50 15.25
CA TYR A 205 13.36 17.26 14.70
C TYR A 205 13.94 17.45 13.29
N GLN A 206 14.05 18.70 12.82
CA GLN A 206 14.72 19.00 11.54
C GLN A 206 16.21 18.78 11.61
N GLU A 207 16.85 19.06 12.76
CA GLU A 207 18.27 18.77 13.02
C GLU A 207 18.37 17.89 14.27
N ILE A 208 18.98 16.73 14.16
CA ILE A 208 19.10 15.78 15.26
C ILE A 208 20.57 15.45 15.49
N GLU A 209 21.01 15.54 16.75
CA GLU A 209 22.37 15.27 17.14
C GLU A 209 22.57 13.79 17.45
N TYR A 210 23.71 13.25 17.03
CA TYR A 210 24.21 11.96 17.49
C TYR A 210 25.04 12.12 18.76
N HIS A 211 24.78 11.28 19.75
CA HIS A 211 25.59 11.16 20.95
C HIS A 211 25.90 9.71 21.25
N ALA A 212 27.19 9.41 21.42
CA ALA A 212 27.62 8.05 21.73
C ALA A 212 27.02 7.54 23.05
N PRO A 213 26.73 6.23 23.18
CA PRO A 213 26.22 5.64 24.41
C PRO A 213 27.11 5.93 25.61
N GLY A 214 26.50 6.14 26.79
CA GLY A 214 27.21 6.40 28.05
C GLY A 214 27.20 7.85 28.52
N TRP A 215 26.73 8.77 27.72
CA TRP A 215 26.51 10.18 28.13
C TRP A 215 25.11 10.32 28.72
N LYS A 216 25.01 10.87 29.93
CA LYS A 216 23.72 11.28 30.50
C LYS A 216 23.44 12.71 30.03
N ILE A 217 22.62 12.84 29.02
CA ILE A 217 22.15 14.10 28.47
C ILE A 217 20.64 14.16 28.70
N ASP A 218 20.17 15.26 29.27
CA ASP A 218 18.74 15.54 29.45
C ASP A 218 18.16 16.17 28.19
N ALA A 219 18.29 15.44 27.07
CA ALA A 219 17.81 15.85 25.76
C ALA A 219 17.45 14.61 24.93
N GLU A 220 16.71 14.83 23.87
CA GLU A 220 16.42 13.81 22.85
C GLU A 220 17.56 13.75 21.83
N TYR A 221 18.04 12.54 21.54
CA TYR A 221 19.17 12.33 20.61
C TYR A 221 19.16 10.93 20.00
N ILE A 222 19.92 10.77 18.94
CA ILE A 222 20.24 9.47 18.34
C ILE A 222 21.47 8.91 19.03
N HIS A 223 21.35 7.74 19.68
CA HIS A 223 22.48 7.07 20.35
C HIS A 223 23.13 5.97 19.52
N SER A 224 22.45 5.51 18.45
CA SER A 224 22.98 4.56 17.48
C SER A 224 22.58 4.98 16.08
N PHE A 225 23.55 5.06 15.18
CA PHE A 225 23.31 5.34 13.76
C PHE A 225 24.32 4.53 12.94
N VAL A 226 23.83 3.53 12.20
CA VAL A 226 24.65 2.57 11.47
C VAL A 226 24.36 2.68 9.97
N PRO A 227 25.16 3.45 9.20
CA PRO A 227 25.05 3.47 7.76
C PRO A 227 25.37 2.10 7.17
N GLN A 228 24.50 1.64 6.26
CA GLN A 228 24.60 0.37 5.58
C GLN A 228 24.59 0.55 4.08
N HIS A 229 25.49 -0.13 3.39
CA HIS A 229 25.54 -0.17 1.94
C HIS A 229 25.50 -1.63 1.49
N GLN A 230 24.71 -1.90 0.46
CA GLN A 230 24.63 -3.24 -0.11
C GLN A 230 24.73 -3.20 -1.64
N LEU A 231 25.14 -4.33 -2.19
CA LEU A 231 25.22 -4.52 -3.63
C LEU A 231 23.80 -4.54 -4.22
N THR A 232 23.62 -3.83 -5.32
CA THR A 232 22.35 -3.80 -6.08
C THR A 232 22.63 -4.01 -7.56
N SER A 233 21.63 -4.50 -8.30
CA SER A 233 21.72 -4.56 -9.76
C SER A 233 21.87 -3.17 -10.35
N GLY A 234 22.67 -3.03 -11.39
CA GLY A 234 22.95 -1.75 -12.05
C GLY A 234 22.27 -1.57 -13.39
N LYS A 235 21.55 -2.59 -13.86
CA LYS A 235 20.85 -2.53 -15.14
C LYS A 235 19.52 -3.27 -15.07
N TYR A 236 18.49 -2.68 -15.62
CA TYR A 236 17.19 -3.32 -15.85
C TYR A 236 16.89 -3.32 -17.33
N ALA A 237 16.39 -4.44 -17.85
CA ALA A 237 15.96 -4.59 -19.22
C ALA A 237 14.64 -5.37 -19.29
N THR A 238 13.78 -4.96 -20.20
CA THR A 238 12.50 -5.65 -20.47
C THR A 238 12.15 -5.55 -21.94
N ARG A 239 11.19 -6.33 -22.37
CA ARG A 239 10.65 -6.31 -23.73
C ARG A 239 9.16 -6.63 -23.67
N ASP A 240 8.39 -6.01 -24.55
CA ASP A 240 6.96 -6.30 -24.71
C ASP A 240 6.62 -6.66 -26.16
N TYR A 241 5.39 -7.08 -26.39
CA TYR A 241 4.89 -7.45 -27.71
C TYR A 241 3.54 -6.78 -28.00
N ASP A 242 3.49 -6.05 -29.10
CA ASP A 242 2.28 -5.41 -29.61
C ASP A 242 1.84 -6.09 -30.91
N TYR A 243 0.72 -6.80 -30.89
CA TYR A 243 0.21 -7.46 -32.08
C TYR A 243 -0.40 -6.49 -33.12
N ILE A 244 -0.68 -5.25 -32.75
CA ILE A 244 -1.04 -4.18 -33.70
C ILE A 244 0.18 -3.74 -34.50
N ARG A 245 1.36 -3.77 -33.86
CA ARG A 245 2.65 -3.42 -34.45
C ARG A 245 3.65 -4.57 -34.29
N PRO A 246 3.40 -5.75 -34.89
CA PRO A 246 4.11 -6.98 -34.56
C PRO A 246 5.60 -6.99 -34.94
N ARG A 247 6.04 -6.00 -35.73
CA ARG A 247 7.45 -5.81 -36.12
C ARG A 247 8.16 -4.74 -35.32
N ALA A 248 7.46 -4.03 -34.43
CA ALA A 248 8.08 -3.02 -33.59
C ALA A 248 9.02 -3.69 -32.59
N ASP A 249 10.23 -3.16 -32.43
CA ASP A 249 11.10 -3.55 -31.33
C ASP A 249 10.73 -2.72 -30.11
N LEU A 250 10.09 -3.35 -29.15
CA LEU A 250 9.66 -2.75 -27.90
C LEU A 250 10.65 -3.06 -26.76
N SER A 251 11.90 -3.39 -27.08
CA SER A 251 12.93 -3.58 -26.05
C SER A 251 13.31 -2.25 -25.42
N VAL A 252 13.34 -2.22 -24.10
CA VAL A 252 13.78 -1.05 -23.31
C VAL A 252 14.78 -1.50 -22.25
N SER A 253 15.76 -0.65 -21.97
CA SER A 253 16.71 -0.89 -20.91
C SER A 253 17.12 0.41 -20.22
N ARG A 254 17.46 0.31 -18.94
CA ARG A 254 17.97 1.41 -18.13
C ARG A 254 19.18 0.95 -17.35
N SER A 255 20.29 1.68 -17.47
CA SER A 255 21.50 1.45 -16.68
C SER A 255 21.69 2.61 -15.70
N ALA A 256 21.89 2.28 -14.43
CA ALA A 256 22.21 3.24 -13.37
C ALA A 256 22.96 2.51 -12.23
N PRO A 257 24.19 1.98 -12.50
CA PRO A 257 24.95 1.26 -11.49
C PRO A 257 25.36 2.20 -10.36
N ARG A 258 25.48 1.66 -9.15
CA ARG A 258 26.11 2.37 -8.03
C ARG A 258 27.64 2.37 -8.20
N PRO A 259 28.37 3.35 -7.63
CA PRO A 259 29.82 3.39 -7.68
C PRO A 259 30.44 2.35 -6.72
N THR A 260 30.11 1.06 -6.92
CA THR A 260 30.61 -0.08 -6.15
C THR A 260 31.17 -1.12 -7.09
N GLY A 261 32.02 -2.01 -6.58
CA GLY A 261 32.47 -3.16 -7.36
C GLY A 261 31.27 -4.08 -7.70
N GLN A 262 31.33 -4.75 -8.85
CA GLN A 262 30.32 -5.70 -9.33
C GLN A 262 28.90 -5.12 -9.50
N ALA A 263 28.78 -3.83 -9.76
CA ALA A 263 27.48 -3.14 -9.89
C ALA A 263 26.80 -3.30 -11.27
N GLU A 264 27.41 -4.05 -12.19
CA GLU A 264 26.96 -4.21 -13.59
C GLU A 264 25.86 -5.28 -13.77
N GLY A 265 25.40 -5.92 -12.70
CA GLY A 265 24.38 -6.97 -12.76
C GLY A 265 23.11 -6.51 -13.48
N GLU A 266 22.64 -7.27 -14.47
CA GLU A 266 21.42 -7.02 -15.22
C GLU A 266 20.27 -7.85 -14.69
N VAL A 267 19.11 -7.21 -14.50
CA VAL A 267 17.81 -7.87 -14.32
C VAL A 267 17.07 -7.75 -15.64
N TYR A 268 16.89 -8.89 -16.33
CA TYR A 268 16.00 -8.98 -17.48
C TYR A 268 14.67 -9.60 -17.07
N GLN A 269 13.57 -8.93 -17.36
CA GLN A 269 12.23 -9.39 -17.03
C GLN A 269 11.36 -9.34 -18.29
N TRP A 270 10.87 -10.50 -18.74
CA TRP A 270 9.83 -10.57 -19.76
C TRP A 270 8.51 -10.11 -19.13
N HIS A 271 7.73 -9.30 -19.85
CA HIS A 271 6.53 -8.65 -19.36
C HIS A 271 5.64 -9.54 -18.47
N ALA A 272 4.84 -8.92 -17.61
CA ALA A 272 3.71 -9.50 -16.87
C ALA A 272 3.99 -10.68 -15.93
N SER A 273 5.17 -11.24 -15.83
CA SER A 273 5.44 -12.34 -14.93
C SER A 273 6.00 -11.88 -13.58
N GLY A 274 5.37 -12.32 -12.48
CA GLY A 274 5.83 -12.07 -11.12
C GLY A 274 5.46 -10.70 -10.55
N ALA A 275 6.03 -10.40 -9.38
CA ALA A 275 5.81 -9.14 -8.71
C ALA A 275 6.38 -7.97 -9.52
N GLY A 276 5.57 -6.94 -9.71
CA GLY A 276 5.93 -5.75 -10.46
C GLY A 276 6.03 -5.95 -11.97
N GLY A 277 5.65 -7.11 -12.50
CA GLY A 277 5.53 -7.31 -13.94
C GLY A 277 4.37 -6.48 -14.49
N SER A 278 4.61 -5.74 -15.56
CA SER A 278 3.57 -5.06 -16.32
C SER A 278 3.93 -5.03 -17.79
N HIS A 279 2.92 -5.18 -18.63
CA HIS A 279 3.05 -4.93 -20.03
C HIS A 279 2.79 -3.45 -20.33
N TYR A 280 3.56 -2.86 -21.24
CA TYR A 280 3.43 -1.44 -21.63
C TYR A 280 2.88 -1.26 -23.04
N ALA A 281 2.83 -2.32 -23.86
CA ALA A 281 2.00 -2.31 -25.05
C ALA A 281 0.52 -2.38 -24.62
N GLN A 282 -0.32 -1.58 -25.27
CA GLN A 282 -1.76 -1.54 -25.03
C GLN A 282 -2.54 -1.90 -26.29
N PRO A 283 -2.35 -3.11 -26.84
CA PRO A 283 -2.92 -3.46 -28.13
C PRO A 283 -4.43 -3.70 -28.10
N ASN A 284 -5.04 -3.80 -26.93
CA ASN A 284 -6.46 -4.05 -26.75
C ASN A 284 -7.30 -2.76 -26.76
N ALA A 285 -6.67 -1.60 -26.72
CA ALA A 285 -7.35 -0.31 -26.75
C ALA A 285 -8.07 0.00 -28.08
N GLY A 286 -7.60 -0.57 -29.16
CA GLY A 286 -8.06 -0.22 -30.52
C GLY A 286 -7.09 0.71 -31.24
N THR A 287 -7.49 1.17 -32.43
CA THR A 287 -6.62 1.98 -33.29
C THR A 287 -6.44 3.43 -32.81
N ASP A 288 -7.36 3.91 -31.99
CA ASP A 288 -7.40 5.32 -31.51
C ASP A 288 -6.78 5.51 -30.12
N SER A 289 -6.01 4.53 -29.63
CA SER A 289 -5.54 4.52 -28.24
C SER A 289 -4.59 5.67 -27.87
N GLY A 290 -3.96 6.31 -28.84
CA GLY A 290 -2.92 7.32 -28.56
C GLY A 290 -1.73 6.79 -27.72
N ALA A 291 -1.70 5.48 -27.46
CA ALA A 291 -0.67 4.85 -26.61
C ALA A 291 0.72 4.98 -27.24
N ASP A 292 1.68 5.39 -26.43
CA ASP A 292 3.10 5.36 -26.74
C ASP A 292 3.82 4.25 -25.96
N PRO A 293 3.84 3.01 -26.47
CA PRO A 293 4.46 1.90 -25.76
C PRO A 293 5.97 2.08 -25.54
N HIS A 294 6.65 2.84 -26.40
CA HIS A 294 8.06 3.15 -26.16
C HIS A 294 8.24 4.09 -24.94
N GLY A 295 7.49 5.19 -24.89
CA GLY A 295 7.52 6.12 -23.76
C GLY A 295 7.13 5.43 -22.45
N GLU A 296 6.06 4.65 -22.47
CA GLU A 296 5.63 3.86 -21.29
C GLU A 296 6.68 2.85 -20.87
N GLY A 297 7.30 2.12 -21.81
CA GLY A 297 8.38 1.17 -21.50
C GLY A 297 9.59 1.86 -20.89
N HIS A 298 9.97 3.05 -21.38
CA HIS A 298 11.05 3.83 -20.79
C HIS A 298 10.74 4.29 -19.37
N LEU A 299 9.52 4.77 -19.11
CA LEU A 299 9.07 5.14 -17.78
C LEU A 299 9.13 3.94 -16.82
N LEU A 300 8.55 2.81 -17.20
CA LEU A 300 8.57 1.61 -16.37
C LEU A 300 10.00 1.11 -16.12
N SER A 301 10.88 1.12 -17.11
CA SER A 301 12.28 0.73 -16.92
C SER A 301 13.03 1.66 -15.97
N LEU A 302 12.72 2.96 -15.98
CA LEU A 302 13.26 3.93 -15.02
C LEU A 302 12.79 3.62 -13.61
N LEU A 303 11.46 3.42 -13.40
CA LEU A 303 10.89 3.11 -12.10
C LEU A 303 11.46 1.80 -11.52
N ARG A 304 11.59 0.75 -12.35
CA ARG A 304 12.20 -0.52 -11.94
C ARG A 304 13.66 -0.38 -11.56
N MET A 305 14.44 0.38 -12.33
CA MET A 305 15.83 0.62 -12.01
C MET A 305 15.99 1.40 -10.69
N GLN A 306 15.13 2.39 -10.45
CA GLN A 306 15.10 3.12 -9.18
C GLN A 306 14.70 2.20 -8.01
N ALA A 307 13.70 1.33 -8.18
CA ALA A 307 13.29 0.37 -7.16
C ALA A 307 14.41 -0.61 -6.79
N LEU A 308 15.15 -1.12 -7.79
CA LEU A 308 16.33 -1.98 -7.56
C LEU A 308 17.42 -1.26 -6.75
N ARG A 309 17.54 0.05 -6.87
CA ARG A 309 18.53 0.85 -6.14
C ARG A 309 18.10 1.26 -4.72
N THR A 310 16.82 1.25 -4.43
CA THR A 310 16.25 1.78 -3.17
C THR A 310 16.92 1.21 -1.92
N HIS A 311 17.35 -0.04 -1.95
CA HIS A 311 18.03 -0.71 -0.82
C HIS A 311 19.55 -0.49 -0.77
N GLY A 312 20.12 0.14 -1.78
CA GLY A 312 21.57 0.26 -1.92
C GLY A 312 22.26 1.07 -0.82
N ALA A 313 21.57 2.02 -0.20
CA ALA A 313 22.07 2.80 0.93
C ALA A 313 20.93 3.07 1.91
N ARG A 314 21.13 2.73 3.16
CA ARG A 314 20.21 2.99 4.29
C ARG A 314 21.01 3.18 5.56
N ALA A 315 20.36 3.60 6.63
CA ALA A 315 20.92 3.58 7.96
C ALA A 315 19.90 3.04 8.95
N GLN A 316 20.37 2.20 9.88
CA GLN A 316 19.59 1.78 11.04
C GLN A 316 19.96 2.70 12.19
N ALA A 317 18.95 3.21 12.87
CA ALA A 317 19.15 4.16 13.95
C ALA A 317 18.26 3.87 15.14
N SER A 318 18.73 4.30 16.31
CA SER A 318 17.98 4.19 17.58
C SER A 318 18.21 5.42 18.44
N GLY A 319 17.17 5.83 19.16
CA GLY A 319 17.20 7.00 20.03
C GLY A 319 16.07 7.03 21.05
N ASN A 320 15.99 8.14 21.77
CA ASN A 320 14.92 8.45 22.73
C ASN A 320 13.95 9.52 22.19
N LEU A 321 13.85 9.65 20.88
CA LEU A 321 13.16 10.71 20.16
C LEU A 321 11.64 10.42 20.09
N ARG A 322 10.82 11.34 20.57
CA ARG A 322 9.34 11.21 20.55
C ARG A 322 8.73 11.60 19.20
N GLY A 323 9.36 12.52 18.48
CA GLY A 323 8.83 13.13 17.25
C GLY A 323 9.31 12.52 15.93
N MET A 324 9.90 11.33 15.92
CA MET A 324 10.31 10.66 14.68
C MET A 324 9.12 10.08 13.94
N VAL A 325 8.77 10.67 12.79
CA VAL A 325 7.59 10.33 11.99
C VAL A 325 8.03 9.86 10.59
N PRO A 326 7.60 8.66 10.12
CA PRO A 326 7.85 8.23 8.75
C PRO A 326 7.30 9.21 7.71
N GLY A 327 8.01 9.37 6.60
CA GLY A 327 7.65 10.36 5.58
C GLY A 327 8.17 11.78 5.85
N CYS A 328 8.89 11.99 6.97
CA CYS A 328 9.56 13.25 7.26
C CYS A 328 11.07 13.16 7.06
N THR A 329 11.71 14.28 6.71
CA THR A 329 13.17 14.37 6.59
C THR A 329 13.80 15.03 7.82
N PHE A 330 15.05 14.68 8.10
CA PHE A 330 15.87 15.27 9.15
C PHE A 330 17.34 15.34 8.73
N GLN A 331 18.07 16.30 9.28
CA GLN A 331 19.52 16.45 9.13
C GLN A 331 20.23 15.82 10.33
N LEU A 332 21.06 14.78 10.09
CA LEU A 332 21.91 14.23 11.14
C LEU A 332 23.13 15.14 11.39
N LYS A 333 23.47 15.37 12.65
CA LYS A 333 24.61 16.18 13.10
C LYS A 333 25.48 15.41 14.10
N LYS A 334 26.75 15.82 14.18
CA LYS A 334 27.73 15.34 15.18
C LYS A 334 28.05 13.85 15.13
N HIS A 335 27.75 13.16 14.04
CA HIS A 335 28.17 11.77 13.86
C HIS A 335 29.69 11.73 13.59
N PRO A 336 30.45 10.78 14.20
CA PRO A 336 31.92 10.69 14.03
C PRO A 336 32.36 10.47 12.59
N ARG A 337 31.56 9.77 11.81
CA ARG A 337 31.76 9.62 10.36
C ARG A 337 31.15 10.83 9.66
N GLU A 338 31.99 11.70 9.11
CA GLU A 338 31.56 12.96 8.49
C GLU A 338 30.53 12.75 7.37
N SER A 339 30.74 11.72 6.53
CA SER A 339 29.81 11.39 5.43
C SER A 339 28.42 10.92 5.88
N ALA A 340 28.21 10.63 7.16
CA ALA A 340 26.91 10.31 7.71
C ALA A 340 26.13 11.56 8.17
N ASN A 341 26.80 12.72 8.32
CA ASN A 341 26.15 13.99 8.66
C ASN A 341 25.45 14.57 7.41
N ALA A 342 24.33 13.98 7.03
CA ALA A 342 23.55 14.26 5.83
C ALA A 342 22.06 14.32 6.13
N GLU A 343 21.28 14.69 5.15
CA GLU A 343 19.82 14.68 5.22
C GLU A 343 19.27 13.29 4.88
N TYR A 344 18.33 12.84 5.69
CA TYR A 344 17.69 11.52 5.58
C TYR A 344 16.18 11.63 5.66
N LEU A 345 15.51 10.79 4.91
CA LEU A 345 14.07 10.47 5.06
C LEU A 345 13.90 9.33 6.07
N ILE A 346 12.96 9.46 6.98
CA ILE A 346 12.55 8.40 7.89
C ILE A 346 11.64 7.45 7.11
N LEU A 347 12.09 6.19 6.90
CA LEU A 347 11.31 5.18 6.17
C LEU A 347 10.33 4.46 7.07
N ASP A 348 10.79 4.02 8.22
CA ASP A 348 9.96 3.32 9.20
C ASP A 348 10.43 3.65 10.62
N THR A 349 9.52 3.50 11.56
CA THR A 349 9.79 3.66 13.00
C THR A 349 9.15 2.52 13.77
N ARG A 350 9.84 2.06 14.82
CA ARG A 350 9.29 1.25 15.89
C ARG A 350 9.37 2.05 17.16
N LEU A 351 8.22 2.41 17.69
CA LEU A 351 8.09 3.26 18.86
C LEU A 351 7.66 2.43 20.06
N LEU A 352 8.29 2.68 21.21
CA LEU A 352 7.85 2.22 22.51
C LEU A 352 7.81 3.41 23.45
N ILE A 353 6.65 3.64 24.08
CA ILE A 353 6.44 4.59 25.17
C ILE A 353 5.74 3.83 26.28
N GLU A 354 6.35 3.76 27.44
CA GLU A 354 5.80 3.05 28.59
C GLU A 354 5.99 3.81 29.91
N ASP A 355 5.02 3.70 30.80
CA ASP A 355 5.10 4.21 32.17
C ASP A 355 5.88 3.22 33.02
N VAL A 356 7.06 3.63 33.51
CA VAL A 356 7.94 2.80 34.34
C VAL A 356 7.79 3.05 35.86
N ALA A 357 6.82 3.87 36.26
CA ALA A 357 6.60 4.20 37.69
C ALA A 357 6.19 2.98 38.53
N GLU A 358 5.65 1.94 37.90
CA GLU A 358 5.20 0.71 38.59
C GLU A 358 6.33 -0.33 38.78
N ASP A 359 7.38 -0.27 38.00
CA ASP A 359 8.52 -1.22 38.10
C ASP A 359 9.45 -0.97 39.30
N SER A 360 9.36 0.21 39.93
CA SER A 360 10.19 0.52 41.07
C SER A 360 9.53 0.01 42.36
N GLN A 361 10.07 -1.10 42.92
CA GLN A 361 9.61 -1.72 44.18
C GLN A 361 9.81 -0.85 45.45
N ASN A 362 10.19 0.41 45.33
CA ASN A 362 10.31 1.34 46.47
C ASN A 362 8.99 2.00 46.78
N ARG A 363 8.20 1.36 47.62
CA ARG A 363 6.87 1.77 48.11
C ARG A 363 6.87 2.96 49.11
N GLU A 364 7.98 3.61 49.39
CA GLU A 364 8.06 4.58 50.48
C GLU A 364 7.86 6.06 50.10
N ALA A 365 7.63 6.40 48.84
CA ALA A 365 7.40 7.78 48.42
C ALA A 365 6.07 7.95 47.68
N ALA A 366 4.96 7.68 48.37
CA ALA A 366 3.61 7.69 47.76
C ALA A 366 2.98 9.08 47.58
N ALA A 367 3.65 10.17 47.88
CA ALA A 367 3.05 11.52 47.90
C ALA A 367 3.40 12.40 46.68
N ASP A 368 4.34 12.02 45.80
CA ASP A 368 4.75 12.86 44.66
C ASP A 368 5.13 12.00 43.46
N ARG A 369 4.25 11.03 43.10
CA ARG A 369 4.49 10.14 41.96
C ARG A 369 4.29 10.89 40.65
N LYS A 370 5.37 11.45 40.13
CA LYS A 370 5.46 11.84 38.72
C LYS A 370 5.57 10.55 37.91
N GLN A 371 4.65 10.33 36.97
CA GLN A 371 4.78 9.28 35.93
C GLN A 371 6.16 9.43 35.29
N GLN A 372 6.93 8.36 35.27
CA GLN A 372 8.22 8.33 34.59
C GLN A 372 8.02 7.53 33.31
N TRP A 373 8.06 8.21 32.18
CA TRP A 373 7.91 7.61 30.88
C TRP A 373 9.28 7.24 30.30
N ARG A 374 9.39 6.02 29.82
CA ARG A 374 10.49 5.54 29.00
C ARG A 374 10.10 5.62 27.55
N VAL A 375 10.93 6.23 26.73
CA VAL A 375 10.76 6.35 25.28
C VAL A 375 11.93 5.71 24.58
N GLN A 376 11.63 4.87 23.59
CA GLN A 376 12.61 4.28 22.69
C GLN A 376 12.03 4.29 21.28
N VAL A 377 12.83 4.71 20.32
CA VAL A 377 12.51 4.61 18.91
C VAL A 377 13.67 3.95 18.16
N ASP A 378 13.35 2.92 17.39
CA ASP A 378 14.23 2.35 16.38
C ASP A 378 13.68 2.72 15.02
N PHE A 379 14.52 3.12 14.08
CA PHE A 379 14.06 3.58 12.79
C PHE A 379 15.06 3.33 11.66
N THR A 380 14.55 3.25 10.44
CA THR A 380 15.34 3.18 9.21
C THR A 380 15.35 4.53 8.53
N ALA A 381 16.54 5.03 8.22
CA ALA A 381 16.76 6.28 7.50
C ALA A 381 17.28 6.01 6.08
N HIS A 382 16.76 6.77 5.11
CA HIS A 382 17.13 6.70 3.69
C HIS A 382 17.76 8.04 3.25
N PRO A 383 18.96 8.05 2.65
CA PRO A 383 19.55 9.29 2.17
C PRO A 383 18.67 9.95 1.11
N VAL A 384 18.36 11.24 1.26
CA VAL A 384 17.52 11.97 0.28
C VAL A 384 18.13 12.07 -1.11
N THR A 385 19.44 11.82 -1.24
CA THR A 385 20.18 11.81 -2.51
C THR A 385 19.97 10.52 -3.32
N GLU A 386 19.43 9.47 -2.72
CA GLU A 386 19.14 8.21 -3.41
C GLU A 386 17.65 8.13 -3.79
N PRO A 387 17.30 7.51 -4.92
CA PRO A 387 15.91 7.38 -5.31
C PRO A 387 15.16 6.44 -4.35
N LEU A 388 13.92 6.82 -4.00
CA LEU A 388 13.01 5.98 -3.26
C LEU A 388 11.85 5.57 -4.17
N ARG A 389 11.64 4.26 -4.33
CA ARG A 389 10.47 3.68 -4.97
C ARG A 389 10.00 2.46 -4.18
N PRO A 390 8.69 2.17 -4.18
CA PRO A 390 8.20 0.95 -3.55
C PRO A 390 8.80 -0.28 -4.23
N GLU A 391 9.17 -1.26 -3.42
CA GLU A 391 9.67 -2.53 -3.93
C GLU A 391 8.50 -3.37 -4.46
N PRO A 392 8.62 -3.96 -5.66
CA PRO A 392 7.57 -4.79 -6.21
C PRO A 392 7.50 -6.15 -5.48
N THR A 393 6.70 -6.22 -4.45
CA THR A 393 6.47 -7.42 -3.64
C THR A 393 5.12 -8.08 -3.90
N GLN A 394 4.15 -7.31 -4.41
CA GLN A 394 2.82 -7.82 -4.74
C GLN A 394 2.80 -8.38 -6.17
N SER A 395 2.43 -9.66 -6.27
CA SER A 395 2.23 -10.29 -7.57
C SER A 395 0.82 -10.04 -8.07
N LYS A 396 0.70 -9.78 -9.38
CA LYS A 396 -0.59 -9.75 -10.05
C LYS A 396 -1.25 -11.13 -9.98
N PRO A 397 -2.55 -11.25 -9.66
CA PRO A 397 -3.25 -12.53 -9.66
C PRO A 397 -3.14 -13.21 -11.03
N ALA A 398 -2.72 -14.48 -11.04
CA ALA A 398 -2.63 -15.26 -12.26
C ALA A 398 -3.99 -15.90 -12.59
N MET A 399 -4.45 -15.70 -13.82
CA MET A 399 -5.62 -16.39 -14.36
C MET A 399 -5.26 -17.83 -14.72
N VAL A 400 -5.54 -18.74 -13.82
CA VAL A 400 -5.24 -20.17 -14.01
C VAL A 400 -6.38 -20.82 -14.80
N GLY A 401 -6.06 -21.25 -16.02
CA GLY A 401 -7.00 -21.92 -16.91
C GLY A 401 -7.97 -20.97 -17.65
N PRO A 402 -8.74 -21.54 -18.59
CA PRO A 402 -9.72 -20.79 -19.37
C PRO A 402 -10.93 -20.39 -18.52
N GLN A 403 -11.56 -19.28 -18.90
CA GLN A 403 -12.79 -18.74 -18.32
C GLN A 403 -13.88 -18.76 -19.40
N VAL A 404 -15.14 -18.79 -18.98
CA VAL A 404 -16.26 -18.55 -19.90
C VAL A 404 -16.63 -17.07 -19.89
N ALA A 405 -17.10 -16.58 -21.05
CA ALA A 405 -17.63 -15.22 -21.16
C ALA A 405 -18.76 -15.15 -22.19
N LEU A 406 -19.62 -14.18 -22.02
CA LEU A 406 -20.69 -13.88 -22.98
C LEU A 406 -20.21 -12.84 -23.97
N VAL A 407 -20.39 -13.04 -25.26
CA VAL A 407 -20.13 -12.04 -26.28
C VAL A 407 -21.18 -10.93 -26.19
N VAL A 408 -20.71 -9.68 -26.13
CA VAL A 408 -21.56 -8.50 -25.96
C VAL A 408 -21.28 -7.43 -27.00
N GLY A 409 -22.18 -6.47 -27.11
CA GLY A 409 -22.08 -5.34 -28.04
C GLY A 409 -23.24 -4.36 -27.88
N PRO A 410 -23.40 -3.41 -28.81
CA PRO A 410 -24.50 -2.47 -28.78
C PRO A 410 -25.86 -3.17 -28.87
N GLU A 411 -26.86 -2.60 -28.24
CA GLU A 411 -28.23 -3.09 -28.29
C GLU A 411 -28.76 -3.18 -29.73
N GLY A 412 -29.48 -4.25 -30.04
CA GLY A 412 -30.05 -4.49 -31.35
C GLY A 412 -29.08 -5.02 -32.42
N GLN A 413 -27.80 -5.14 -32.11
CA GLN A 413 -26.79 -5.74 -33.00
C GLN A 413 -26.66 -7.24 -32.76
N ASN A 414 -26.46 -8.00 -33.83
CA ASN A 414 -26.14 -9.43 -33.77
C ASN A 414 -24.65 -9.73 -33.81
N LEU A 415 -23.87 -8.77 -34.33
CA LEU A 415 -22.44 -8.88 -34.52
C LEU A 415 -21.78 -7.54 -34.21
N TRP A 416 -20.77 -7.54 -33.36
CA TRP A 416 -19.96 -6.37 -33.07
C TRP A 416 -18.49 -6.77 -33.08
N THR A 417 -17.75 -6.24 -34.04
CA THR A 417 -16.34 -6.60 -34.27
C THR A 417 -15.59 -5.44 -34.92
N ASP A 418 -14.30 -5.43 -34.81
CA ASP A 418 -13.41 -4.50 -35.49
C ASP A 418 -12.71 -5.12 -36.72
N GLU A 419 -11.77 -4.39 -37.31
CA GLU A 419 -11.01 -4.79 -38.50
C GLU A 419 -10.13 -6.04 -38.31
N LEU A 420 -9.75 -6.35 -37.06
CA LEU A 420 -8.99 -7.56 -36.68
C LEU A 420 -9.88 -8.73 -36.29
N GLY A 421 -11.20 -8.60 -36.40
CA GLY A 421 -12.13 -9.63 -36.00
C GLY A 421 -12.22 -9.85 -34.48
N ARG A 422 -11.86 -8.83 -33.70
CA ARG A 422 -11.93 -8.87 -32.23
C ARG A 422 -13.38 -8.68 -31.76
N ILE A 423 -13.64 -9.13 -30.55
CA ILE A 423 -14.97 -9.08 -29.93
C ILE A 423 -14.91 -8.39 -28.56
N LYS A 424 -16.08 -8.02 -28.06
CA LYS A 424 -16.27 -7.58 -26.67
C LYS A 424 -16.96 -8.69 -25.88
N VAL A 425 -16.58 -8.86 -24.62
CA VAL A 425 -17.12 -9.92 -23.77
C VAL A 425 -17.54 -9.40 -22.41
N GLN A 426 -18.43 -10.13 -21.75
CA GLN A 426 -18.81 -9.94 -20.36
C GLN A 426 -18.45 -11.19 -19.57
N PHE A 427 -17.56 -11.06 -18.59
CA PHE A 427 -17.25 -12.17 -17.68
C PHE A 427 -18.33 -12.35 -16.62
N PRO A 428 -18.67 -13.61 -16.23
CA PRO A 428 -19.68 -13.84 -15.19
C PRO A 428 -19.33 -13.28 -13.81
N TRP A 429 -18.02 -13.16 -13.51
CA TRP A 429 -17.55 -12.60 -12.24
C TRP A 429 -17.53 -11.06 -12.20
N ASP A 430 -17.62 -10.40 -13.37
CA ASP A 430 -17.71 -8.94 -13.41
C ASP A 430 -19.13 -8.49 -13.08
N ARG A 431 -19.30 -8.07 -11.82
CA ARG A 431 -20.59 -7.63 -11.27
C ARG A 431 -21.03 -6.25 -11.74
N GLN A 432 -20.11 -5.45 -12.26
CA GLN A 432 -20.35 -4.06 -12.65
C GLN A 432 -20.59 -3.90 -14.16
N GLY A 433 -20.25 -4.92 -14.93
CA GLY A 433 -20.45 -4.95 -16.37
C GLY A 433 -21.92 -4.86 -16.78
N GLN A 434 -22.19 -4.07 -17.78
CA GLN A 434 -23.56 -3.76 -18.26
C GLN A 434 -23.98 -4.60 -19.46
N LYS A 435 -23.20 -5.63 -19.83
CA LYS A 435 -23.44 -6.52 -20.98
C LYS A 435 -23.59 -5.75 -22.31
N ASN A 436 -22.77 -4.74 -22.50
CA ASN A 436 -22.76 -3.90 -23.69
C ASN A 436 -21.33 -3.78 -24.28
N GLN A 437 -21.15 -2.92 -25.28
CA GLN A 437 -19.86 -2.69 -25.95
C GLN A 437 -18.75 -2.14 -25.04
N HIS A 438 -19.07 -1.75 -23.83
CA HIS A 438 -18.12 -1.20 -22.85
C HIS A 438 -17.73 -2.22 -21.75
N SER A 439 -18.20 -3.45 -21.83
CA SER A 439 -17.96 -4.48 -20.78
C SER A 439 -16.54 -5.02 -20.77
N SER A 440 -15.78 -4.91 -21.85
CA SER A 440 -14.36 -5.33 -21.87
C SER A 440 -13.53 -4.51 -22.86
N CYS A 441 -12.23 -4.72 -22.87
CA CYS A 441 -11.36 -4.35 -23.99
C CYS A 441 -11.71 -5.15 -25.26
N TRP A 442 -11.05 -4.86 -26.38
CA TRP A 442 -11.13 -5.66 -27.58
C TRP A 442 -10.35 -6.99 -27.40
N VAL A 443 -11.05 -8.12 -27.51
CA VAL A 443 -10.52 -9.47 -27.30
C VAL A 443 -10.30 -10.15 -28.63
N ARG A 444 -9.06 -10.55 -28.94
CA ARG A 444 -8.74 -11.32 -30.15
C ARG A 444 -9.44 -12.66 -30.15
N VAL A 445 -9.85 -13.11 -31.33
CA VAL A 445 -10.44 -14.44 -31.52
C VAL A 445 -9.44 -15.35 -32.22
N SER A 446 -9.11 -16.49 -31.62
CA SER A 446 -8.27 -17.52 -32.24
C SER A 446 -8.99 -18.11 -33.45
N SER A 447 -8.25 -18.30 -34.54
CA SER A 447 -8.73 -18.97 -35.74
C SER A 447 -7.87 -20.22 -35.99
N PRO A 448 -8.47 -21.34 -36.42
CA PRO A 448 -7.71 -22.55 -36.79
C PRO A 448 -6.74 -22.35 -37.97
N TRP A 449 -6.99 -21.31 -38.76
CA TRP A 449 -6.15 -20.93 -39.88
C TRP A 449 -6.14 -19.42 -40.04
N ALA A 450 -4.98 -18.80 -39.83
CA ALA A 450 -4.78 -17.36 -39.96
C ALA A 450 -3.43 -17.05 -40.61
N GLY A 451 -3.41 -16.17 -41.61
CA GLY A 451 -2.22 -15.73 -42.31
C GLY A 451 -2.45 -14.41 -43.04
N ASN A 452 -1.43 -13.91 -43.76
CA ASN A 452 -1.55 -12.66 -44.48
C ASN A 452 -2.57 -12.80 -45.63
N GLN A 453 -3.75 -12.22 -45.45
CA GLN A 453 -4.91 -12.31 -46.37
C GLN A 453 -5.38 -13.75 -46.65
N LEU A 454 -5.02 -14.69 -45.78
CA LEU A 454 -5.39 -16.12 -45.86
C LEU A 454 -5.98 -16.57 -44.53
N GLY A 455 -6.98 -17.44 -44.59
CA GLY A 455 -7.54 -18.06 -43.39
C GLY A 455 -9.05 -18.12 -43.34
N GLY A 456 -9.57 -18.66 -42.25
CA GLY A 456 -10.97 -18.72 -41.94
C GLY A 456 -11.38 -17.61 -40.96
N ILE A 457 -12.48 -16.93 -41.22
CA ILE A 457 -13.04 -15.93 -40.30
C ILE A 457 -14.36 -16.47 -39.76
N GLN A 458 -14.43 -16.70 -38.46
CA GLN A 458 -15.63 -17.12 -37.75
C GLN A 458 -15.78 -16.31 -36.48
N ILE A 459 -16.39 -15.14 -36.58
CA ILE A 459 -16.54 -14.23 -35.44
C ILE A 459 -17.73 -14.68 -34.57
N PRO A 460 -17.53 -14.85 -33.26
CA PRO A 460 -18.62 -15.11 -32.32
C PRO A 460 -19.64 -13.97 -32.33
N ARG A 461 -20.93 -14.30 -32.31
CA ARG A 461 -22.03 -13.33 -32.31
C ARG A 461 -22.42 -12.94 -30.89
N ILE A 462 -23.02 -11.77 -30.75
CA ILE A 462 -23.58 -11.29 -29.49
C ILE A 462 -24.56 -12.33 -28.93
N GLY A 463 -24.44 -12.61 -27.62
CA GLY A 463 -25.21 -13.64 -26.91
C GLY A 463 -24.64 -15.05 -26.95
N GLN A 464 -23.53 -15.28 -27.70
CA GLN A 464 -22.84 -16.59 -27.69
C GLN A 464 -21.86 -16.67 -26.53
N GLU A 465 -21.70 -17.88 -25.99
CA GLU A 465 -20.71 -18.17 -24.98
C GLU A 465 -19.38 -18.56 -25.61
N VAL A 466 -18.31 -17.97 -25.08
CA VAL A 466 -16.94 -18.17 -25.55
C VAL A 466 -16.03 -18.64 -24.42
N ILE A 467 -14.98 -19.34 -24.79
CA ILE A 467 -13.89 -19.72 -23.89
C ILE A 467 -12.79 -18.67 -24.05
N VAL A 468 -12.43 -18.00 -22.98
CA VAL A 468 -11.38 -16.98 -22.93
C VAL A 468 -10.21 -17.51 -22.09
N SER A 469 -9.02 -17.48 -22.66
CA SER A 469 -7.76 -17.70 -21.96
C SER A 469 -7.03 -16.36 -21.79
N PHE A 470 -5.93 -16.35 -21.03
CA PHE A 470 -5.19 -15.14 -20.72
C PHE A 470 -3.72 -15.36 -21.06
N ILE A 471 -3.13 -14.45 -21.84
CA ILE A 471 -1.74 -14.55 -22.28
C ILE A 471 -0.83 -14.45 -21.06
N ALA A 472 0.04 -15.44 -20.87
CA ALA A 472 0.91 -15.57 -19.69
C ALA A 472 0.17 -15.57 -18.34
N GLY A 473 -1.15 -15.84 -18.35
CA GLY A 473 -1.99 -15.78 -17.15
C GLY A 473 -2.35 -14.36 -16.70
N ASP A 474 -2.05 -13.33 -17.49
CA ASP A 474 -2.34 -11.95 -17.17
C ASP A 474 -3.81 -11.61 -17.45
N ALA A 475 -4.55 -11.24 -16.39
CA ALA A 475 -5.96 -10.88 -16.46
C ALA A 475 -6.25 -9.71 -17.42
N ASP A 476 -5.25 -8.89 -17.73
CA ASP A 476 -5.39 -7.75 -18.63
C ASP A 476 -5.17 -8.13 -20.10
N LEU A 477 -4.79 -9.37 -20.39
CA LEU A 477 -4.50 -9.85 -21.75
C LEU A 477 -5.40 -11.04 -22.17
N PRO A 478 -6.73 -10.83 -22.25
CA PRO A 478 -7.67 -11.88 -22.63
C PRO A 478 -7.56 -12.24 -24.12
N ILE A 479 -7.76 -13.53 -24.46
CA ILE A 479 -7.85 -14.06 -25.80
C ILE A 479 -8.95 -15.12 -25.91
N CYS A 480 -9.86 -14.98 -26.86
CA CYS A 480 -10.92 -15.96 -27.11
C CYS A 480 -10.34 -17.18 -27.86
N MET A 481 -10.42 -18.35 -27.23
CA MET A 481 -9.89 -19.61 -27.77
C MET A 481 -10.93 -20.47 -28.47
N GLY A 482 -12.21 -20.24 -28.22
CA GLY A 482 -13.26 -21.07 -28.81
C GLY A 482 -14.65 -20.68 -28.36
N ARG A 483 -15.62 -21.51 -28.72
CA ARG A 483 -17.05 -21.36 -28.43
C ARG A 483 -17.61 -22.65 -27.86
N VAL A 484 -18.63 -22.54 -27.03
CA VAL A 484 -19.34 -23.67 -26.47
C VAL A 484 -20.85 -23.49 -26.66
N HIS A 485 -21.54 -24.61 -26.81
CA HIS A 485 -22.98 -24.62 -26.73
C HIS A 485 -23.43 -24.56 -25.27
N ASN A 486 -24.57 -23.95 -25.02
CA ASN A 486 -25.21 -23.93 -23.72
C ASN A 486 -26.74 -24.09 -23.89
N GLN A 487 -27.49 -24.04 -22.78
CA GLN A 487 -28.95 -24.27 -22.82
C GLN A 487 -29.72 -23.23 -23.65
N VAL A 488 -29.15 -22.04 -23.86
CA VAL A 488 -29.76 -20.97 -24.71
C VAL A 488 -29.29 -21.07 -26.15
N ASN A 489 -28.06 -21.51 -26.38
CA ASN A 489 -27.42 -21.67 -27.69
C ASN A 489 -27.15 -23.16 -27.95
N LEU A 490 -28.22 -23.90 -28.33
CA LEU A 490 -28.19 -25.34 -28.58
C LEU A 490 -27.42 -25.65 -29.88
N PRO A 491 -26.88 -26.90 -30.02
CA PRO A 491 -26.33 -27.39 -31.28
C PRO A 491 -27.33 -27.33 -32.43
N PRO A 492 -26.88 -27.22 -33.69
CA PRO A 492 -27.77 -27.06 -34.86
C PRO A 492 -28.64 -28.26 -35.15
N TRP A 493 -28.35 -29.42 -34.59
CA TRP A 493 -29.15 -30.64 -34.69
C TRP A 493 -29.38 -31.28 -33.33
N GLN A 494 -30.48 -32.00 -33.21
CA GLN A 494 -30.80 -32.76 -32.00
C GLN A 494 -29.75 -33.86 -31.81
N LEU A 495 -29.08 -33.83 -30.68
CA LEU A 495 -28.16 -34.87 -30.24
C LEU A 495 -28.94 -35.89 -29.39
N PRO A 496 -28.52 -37.18 -29.38
CA PRO A 496 -29.12 -38.16 -28.50
C PRO A 496 -29.03 -37.71 -27.05
N GLY A 497 -30.15 -37.68 -26.36
CA GLY A 497 -30.17 -37.51 -24.90
C GLY A 497 -29.66 -38.78 -24.22
N CYS A 498 -28.95 -38.65 -23.09
CA CYS A 498 -28.64 -39.78 -22.20
C CYS A 498 -29.81 -40.11 -21.32
#